data_d740abc7b380996f34d8be545a689d00
#
_entry.id   d740abc7b380996f34d8be545a689d00
#
_cell.length_a   1.000
_cell.length_b   1.000
_cell.length_c   1.000
_cell.angle_alpha   90.00
_cell.angle_beta   90.00
_cell.angle_gamma   90.00
#
_symmetry.space_group_name_H-M   'P 1'
#
loop_
_entity.id
_entity.type
_entity.pdbx_description
1 polymer ?
#
loop_
_entity_poly.entity_id
_entity_poly.type
_entity_poly.pdbx_seq_one_letter_code
_entity_poly.pdbx_strand_id
1 'polypeptide(L)'
;MKIISNVEQGTQEWLNLRLGIVTCSELDTLLVNGKGEAGLGAGAFTYMDTLIGERITGEAADLFMGNRHTERGHELEGTGRQLFEAQTGVTTQQVGIILNHGIGYSPDSLIGADGLCEIKTKLPKFQVGVILGNEIPKDHIAQCQGGLWVSEREWIDFVSYWPGMPLFIKRAYRDEALIRKLSERVKTFYEILDERMNKVLGIAA
;
A
#
# COMPACT_ATOMS: atom_id res chain seq x y z
N MET A 1 1.72 -16.40 5.53
CA MET A 1 0.90 -15.53 4.67
C MET A 1 -0.58 -15.91 4.80
N LYS A 2 -1.49 -14.93 4.88
CA LYS A 2 -2.95 -15.12 4.93
C LYS A 2 -3.60 -14.20 3.90
N ILE A 3 -4.35 -14.76 2.95
CA ILE A 3 -5.14 -14.00 1.97
C ILE A 3 -6.59 -14.00 2.43
N ILE A 4 -7.18 -12.83 2.58
CA ILE A 4 -8.59 -12.64 2.98
C ILE A 4 -9.32 -12.11 1.75
N SER A 5 -10.11 -12.97 1.10
CA SER A 5 -10.78 -12.66 -0.16
C SER A 5 -12.27 -12.32 -0.02
N ASN A 6 -12.86 -12.62 1.13
CA ASN A 6 -14.29 -12.44 1.39
C ASN A 6 -14.63 -11.10 2.08
N VAL A 7 -13.70 -10.17 2.11
CA VAL A 7 -13.87 -8.83 2.69
C VAL A 7 -13.70 -7.80 1.58
N GLU A 8 -14.67 -6.91 1.44
CA GLU A 8 -14.62 -5.83 0.47
C GLU A 8 -13.78 -4.67 1.00
N GLN A 9 -12.87 -4.15 0.17
CA GLN A 9 -12.04 -2.99 0.50
C GLN A 9 -12.91 -1.73 0.70
N GLY A 10 -12.54 -0.89 1.66
CA GLY A 10 -13.30 0.31 2.02
C GLY A 10 -14.43 0.06 3.05
N THR A 11 -14.71 -1.20 3.43
CA THR A 11 -15.69 -1.53 4.46
C THR A 11 -15.10 -1.42 5.87
N GLN A 12 -15.94 -1.34 6.90
CA GLN A 12 -15.50 -1.35 8.29
C GLN A 12 -14.75 -2.64 8.65
N GLU A 13 -15.15 -3.77 8.08
CA GLU A 13 -14.48 -5.04 8.29
C GLU A 13 -13.05 -5.01 7.74
N TRP A 14 -12.86 -4.42 6.56
CA TRP A 14 -11.54 -4.22 5.98
C TRP A 14 -10.68 -3.25 6.79
N LEU A 15 -11.24 -2.15 7.31
CA LEU A 15 -10.56 -1.22 8.20
C LEU A 15 -10.07 -1.93 9.46
N ASN A 16 -10.91 -2.77 10.06
CA ASN A 16 -10.56 -3.54 11.26
C ASN A 16 -9.38 -4.52 11.01
N LEU A 17 -9.25 -5.07 9.81
CA LEU A 17 -8.11 -5.93 9.45
C LEU A 17 -6.78 -5.18 9.29
N ARG A 18 -6.83 -3.87 9.12
CA ARG A 18 -5.67 -2.97 8.94
C ARG A 18 -5.28 -2.27 10.23
N LEU A 19 -6.12 -2.36 11.25
CA LEU A 19 -6.02 -1.60 12.49
C LEU A 19 -4.68 -1.87 13.20
N GLY A 20 -3.93 -0.82 13.45
CA GLY A 20 -2.68 -0.86 14.20
C GLY A 20 -1.53 -1.61 13.53
N ILE A 21 -1.60 -1.89 12.22
CA ILE A 21 -0.54 -2.54 11.45
C ILE A 21 -0.02 -1.64 10.32
N VAL A 22 1.25 -1.78 9.99
CA VAL A 22 1.84 -1.13 8.82
C VAL A 22 1.19 -1.69 7.56
N THR A 23 0.84 -0.81 6.61
CA THR A 23 0.31 -1.20 5.30
C THR A 23 1.25 -0.78 4.18
N CYS A 24 1.20 -1.50 3.04
CA CYS A 24 2.11 -1.24 1.93
C CYS A 24 1.99 0.16 1.34
N SER A 25 0.83 0.82 1.46
CA SER A 25 0.63 2.21 1.03
C SER A 25 1.50 3.21 1.79
N GLU A 26 1.91 2.89 3.02
CA GLU A 26 2.67 3.77 3.90
C GLU A 26 4.18 3.45 3.92
N LEU A 27 4.63 2.44 3.18
CA LEU A 27 6.04 2.02 3.20
C LEU A 27 7.01 3.11 2.70
N ASP A 28 6.58 3.98 1.78
CA ASP A 28 7.41 5.09 1.32
C ASP A 28 7.77 6.04 2.46
N THR A 29 6.83 6.29 3.38
CA THR A 29 7.04 7.09 4.58
C THR A 29 8.16 6.54 5.47
N LEU A 30 8.30 5.21 5.55
CA LEU A 30 9.34 4.55 6.34
C LEU A 30 10.73 4.65 5.67
N LEU A 31 10.78 4.84 4.35
CA LEU A 31 12.03 4.98 3.60
C LEU A 31 12.64 6.38 3.70
N VAL A 32 11.85 7.39 4.10
CA VAL A 32 12.34 8.76 4.28
C VAL A 32 13.33 8.81 5.43
N ASN A 33 14.58 9.19 5.13
CA ASN A 33 15.58 9.42 6.17
C ASN A 33 15.35 10.75 6.89
N GLY A 34 15.55 10.77 8.19
CA GLY A 34 15.40 11.94 9.02
C GLY A 34 16.42 12.00 10.17
N LYS A 35 16.21 12.95 11.07
CA LYS A 35 17.02 13.11 12.28
C LYS A 35 16.42 12.39 13.51
N GLY A 36 15.31 11.67 13.30
CA GLY A 36 14.67 10.91 14.36
C GLY A 36 15.46 9.66 14.75
N GLU A 37 14.96 8.96 15.74
CA GLU A 37 15.53 7.72 16.23
C GLU A 37 15.68 6.70 15.08
N ALA A 38 16.79 5.97 15.08
CA ALA A 38 17.17 5.03 14.00
C ALA A 38 17.13 5.62 12.58
N GLY A 39 17.23 6.96 12.45
CA GLY A 39 17.23 7.65 11.17
C GLY A 39 15.87 7.71 10.49
N LEU A 40 14.77 7.52 11.23
CA LEU A 40 13.41 7.68 10.70
C LEU A 40 13.03 9.15 10.53
N GLY A 41 12.27 9.45 9.47
CA GLY A 41 11.72 10.78 9.20
C GLY A 41 10.52 11.13 10.09
N ALA A 42 10.17 12.42 10.16
CA ALA A 42 9.03 12.89 10.96
C ALA A 42 7.70 12.22 10.56
N GLY A 43 7.47 11.97 9.27
CA GLY A 43 6.28 11.27 8.79
C GLY A 43 6.13 9.86 9.37
N ALA A 44 7.24 9.12 9.53
CA ALA A 44 7.23 7.80 10.14
C ALA A 44 6.77 7.86 11.61
N PHE A 45 7.17 8.90 12.36
CA PHE A 45 6.70 9.07 13.75
C PHE A 45 5.22 9.47 13.82
N THR A 46 4.75 10.34 12.92
CA THR A 46 3.32 10.66 12.83
C THR A 46 2.49 9.40 12.53
N TYR A 47 2.93 8.60 11.58
CA TYR A 47 2.28 7.33 11.26
C TYR A 47 2.33 6.33 12.44
N MET A 48 3.47 6.27 13.14
CA MET A 48 3.62 5.45 14.34
C MET A 48 2.63 5.85 15.44
N ASP A 49 2.49 7.15 15.71
CA ASP A 49 1.56 7.66 16.72
C ASP A 49 0.10 7.34 16.35
N THR A 50 -0.25 7.36 15.04
CA THR A 50 -1.54 6.88 14.52
C THR A 50 -1.76 5.41 14.88
N LEU A 51 -0.81 4.52 14.53
CA LEU A 51 -0.94 3.08 14.81
C LEU A 51 -0.97 2.77 16.32
N ILE A 52 -0.25 3.51 17.14
CA ILE A 52 -0.32 3.40 18.61
C ILE A 52 -1.74 3.75 19.09
N GLY A 53 -2.30 4.87 18.62
CA GLY A 53 -3.65 5.27 18.93
C GLY A 53 -4.67 4.19 18.58
N GLU A 54 -4.59 3.64 17.37
CA GLU A 54 -5.44 2.56 16.91
C GLU A 54 -5.32 1.29 17.77
N ARG A 55 -4.10 0.90 18.14
CA ARG A 55 -3.86 -0.29 19.01
C ARG A 55 -4.43 -0.10 20.40
N ILE A 56 -4.39 1.12 20.95
CA ILE A 56 -4.87 1.41 22.31
C ILE A 56 -6.40 1.54 22.33
N THR A 57 -6.99 2.20 21.35
CA THR A 57 -8.43 2.48 21.31
C THR A 57 -9.25 1.33 20.70
N GLY A 58 -8.63 0.52 19.83
CA GLY A 58 -9.33 -0.47 19.02
C GLY A 58 -10.17 0.15 17.89
N GLU A 59 -9.94 1.42 17.57
CA GLU A 59 -10.67 2.17 16.55
C GLU A 59 -9.70 2.72 15.51
N ALA A 60 -10.09 2.71 14.22
CA ALA A 60 -9.29 3.32 13.17
C ALA A 60 -9.19 4.84 13.41
N ALA A 61 -7.97 5.38 13.39
CA ALA A 61 -7.70 6.79 13.66
C ALA A 61 -8.34 7.71 12.61
N ASP A 62 -8.35 7.27 11.37
CA ASP A 62 -9.13 7.86 10.31
C ASP A 62 -10.39 7.00 10.10
N LEU A 63 -11.51 7.42 10.66
CA LEU A 63 -12.78 7.08 10.02
C LEU A 63 -12.58 7.48 8.56
N PHE A 64 -12.60 6.52 7.66
CA PHE A 64 -12.37 6.73 6.23
C PHE A 64 -13.37 7.78 5.72
N MET A 65 -13.07 9.04 6.03
CA MET A 65 -13.74 10.22 5.49
C MET A 65 -13.25 10.35 4.05
N GLY A 66 -13.84 9.52 3.17
CA GLY A 66 -13.57 9.55 1.74
C GLY A 66 -13.56 11.01 1.28
N ASN A 67 -12.42 11.49 0.81
CA ASN A 67 -12.42 12.76 0.11
C ASN A 67 -12.81 12.52 -1.36
N ARG A 68 -13.22 13.58 -2.08
CA ARG A 68 -13.59 13.51 -3.50
C ARG A 68 -12.57 12.78 -4.39
N HIS A 69 -11.29 12.78 -4.01
CA HIS A 69 -10.23 12.10 -4.76
C HIS A 69 -10.26 10.60 -4.51
N THR A 70 -10.56 10.18 -3.30
CA THR A 70 -10.66 8.77 -2.92
C THR A 70 -11.91 8.12 -3.52
N GLU A 71 -13.08 8.80 -3.42
CA GLU A 71 -14.33 8.32 -4.02
C GLU A 71 -14.19 8.16 -5.54
N ARG A 72 -13.69 9.20 -6.23
CA ARG A 72 -13.41 9.11 -7.65
C ARG A 72 -12.37 8.03 -7.97
N GLY A 73 -11.36 7.83 -7.10
CA GLY A 73 -10.37 6.78 -7.24
C GLY A 73 -11.03 5.43 -7.33
N HIS A 74 -11.91 5.11 -6.41
CA HIS A 74 -12.65 3.84 -6.39
C HIS A 74 -13.58 3.68 -7.59
N GLU A 75 -14.31 4.74 -7.98
CA GLU A 75 -15.20 4.70 -9.15
C GLU A 75 -14.42 4.40 -10.45
N LEU A 76 -13.27 5.03 -10.63
CA LEU A 76 -12.45 4.88 -11.83
C LEU A 76 -11.57 3.62 -11.83
N GLU A 77 -11.28 3.05 -10.67
CA GLU A 77 -10.47 1.83 -10.55
C GLU A 77 -11.10 0.64 -11.27
N GLY A 78 -12.43 0.44 -11.09
CA GLY A 78 -13.17 -0.61 -11.79
C GLY A 78 -13.08 -0.47 -13.32
N THR A 79 -13.20 0.76 -13.84
CA THR A 79 -13.05 1.03 -15.27
C THR A 79 -11.61 0.80 -15.72
N GLY A 80 -10.63 1.24 -14.95
CA GLY A 80 -9.20 1.00 -15.22
C GLY A 80 -8.87 -0.49 -15.29
N ARG A 81 -9.45 -1.29 -14.39
CA ARG A 81 -9.29 -2.76 -14.36
C ARG A 81 -9.88 -3.41 -15.61
N GLN A 82 -11.10 -3.06 -15.99
CA GLN A 82 -11.74 -3.59 -17.19
C GLN A 82 -10.92 -3.27 -18.45
N LEU A 83 -10.41 -2.05 -18.58
CA LEU A 83 -9.55 -1.65 -19.69
C LEU A 83 -8.22 -2.42 -19.69
N PHE A 84 -7.62 -2.61 -18.51
CA PHE A 84 -6.42 -3.40 -18.35
C PHE A 84 -6.63 -4.86 -18.80
N GLU A 85 -7.71 -5.51 -18.36
CA GLU A 85 -8.06 -6.87 -18.76
C GLU A 85 -8.31 -6.96 -20.28
N ALA A 86 -9.06 -6.00 -20.83
CA ALA A 86 -9.34 -5.96 -22.27
C ALA A 86 -8.06 -5.77 -23.11
N GLN A 87 -7.11 -4.93 -22.65
CA GLN A 87 -5.88 -4.65 -23.38
C GLN A 87 -4.84 -5.77 -23.27
N THR A 88 -4.80 -6.46 -22.13
CA THR A 88 -3.78 -7.49 -21.85
C THR A 88 -4.27 -8.92 -22.07
N GLY A 89 -5.56 -9.13 -22.08
CA GLY A 89 -6.18 -10.48 -22.16
C GLY A 89 -6.08 -11.28 -20.86
N VAL A 90 -5.62 -10.67 -19.74
CA VAL A 90 -5.55 -11.36 -18.45
C VAL A 90 -6.87 -11.26 -17.70
N THR A 91 -7.10 -12.22 -16.82
CA THR A 91 -8.22 -12.18 -15.84
C THR A 91 -7.66 -11.82 -14.48
N THR A 92 -8.29 -10.86 -13.82
CA THR A 92 -7.90 -10.41 -12.49
C THR A 92 -8.85 -10.96 -11.42
N GLN A 93 -8.35 -11.10 -10.19
CA GLN A 93 -9.12 -11.51 -9.02
C GLN A 93 -8.97 -10.48 -7.92
N GLN A 94 -10.07 -9.90 -7.43
CA GLN A 94 -10.07 -9.01 -6.29
C GLN A 94 -9.98 -9.80 -4.99
N VAL A 95 -9.26 -9.23 -4.01
CA VAL A 95 -9.18 -9.72 -2.63
C VAL A 95 -9.20 -8.53 -1.68
N GLY A 96 -9.61 -8.75 -0.43
CA GLY A 96 -9.67 -7.69 0.56
C GLY A 96 -8.28 -7.27 1.03
N ILE A 97 -7.52 -8.21 1.57
CA ILE A 97 -6.18 -7.94 2.12
C ILE A 97 -5.33 -9.20 2.20
N ILE A 98 -4.04 -9.04 2.05
CA ILE A 98 -3.01 -10.05 2.31
C ILE A 98 -2.24 -9.61 3.56
N LEU A 99 -2.16 -10.50 4.56
CA LEU A 99 -1.42 -10.29 5.80
C LEU A 99 -0.22 -11.22 5.84
N ASN A 100 0.97 -10.64 5.96
CA ASN A 100 2.23 -11.38 6.06
C ASN A 100 3.30 -10.50 6.71
N HIS A 101 4.29 -11.09 7.37
CA HIS A 101 5.41 -10.38 8.00
C HIS A 101 4.99 -9.25 8.98
N GLY A 102 3.79 -9.34 9.56
CA GLY A 102 3.24 -8.33 10.46
C GLY A 102 2.70 -7.07 9.79
N ILE A 103 2.62 -7.04 8.46
CA ILE A 103 2.09 -5.91 7.67
C ILE A 103 0.97 -6.35 6.73
N GLY A 104 0.21 -5.39 6.23
CA GLY A 104 -0.92 -5.61 5.34
C GLY A 104 -0.72 -5.03 3.94
N TYR A 105 -1.22 -5.75 2.93
CA TYR A 105 -1.30 -5.29 1.55
C TYR A 105 -2.69 -5.57 0.99
N SER A 106 -3.36 -4.54 0.51
CA SER A 106 -4.63 -4.64 -0.20
C SER A 106 -4.36 -4.38 -1.68
N PRO A 107 -4.12 -5.43 -2.49
CA PRO A 107 -3.93 -5.27 -3.94
C PRO A 107 -5.24 -4.87 -4.61
N ASP A 108 -5.16 -4.09 -5.68
CA ASP A 108 -6.34 -3.84 -6.50
C ASP A 108 -6.79 -5.13 -7.22
N SER A 109 -5.83 -6.01 -7.56
CA SER A 109 -6.14 -7.37 -8.03
C SER A 109 -4.93 -8.31 -7.97
N LEU A 110 -5.23 -9.61 -7.95
CA LEU A 110 -4.29 -10.70 -8.23
C LEU A 110 -4.40 -11.10 -9.70
N ILE A 111 -3.28 -11.54 -10.29
CA ILE A 111 -3.21 -12.06 -11.66
C ILE A 111 -2.58 -13.45 -11.61
N GLY A 112 -3.36 -14.49 -11.89
CA GLY A 112 -2.89 -15.87 -11.79
C GLY A 112 -2.25 -16.19 -10.43
N ALA A 113 -1.20 -17.02 -10.44
CA ALA A 113 -0.48 -17.41 -9.23
C ALA A 113 0.56 -16.36 -8.79
N ASP A 114 1.21 -15.69 -9.74
CA ASP A 114 2.47 -14.99 -9.50
C ASP A 114 2.40 -13.46 -9.72
N GLY A 115 1.28 -12.95 -10.22
CA GLY A 115 1.15 -11.54 -10.60
C GLY A 115 0.22 -10.75 -9.69
N LEU A 116 0.48 -9.44 -9.62
CA LEU A 116 -0.32 -8.41 -8.97
C LEU A 116 -0.72 -7.33 -9.98
N CYS A 117 -1.79 -6.61 -9.68
CA CYS A 117 -2.15 -5.37 -10.35
C CYS A 117 -2.35 -4.28 -9.31
N GLU A 118 -1.76 -3.12 -9.56
CA GLU A 118 -1.92 -1.90 -8.76
C GLU A 118 -2.37 -0.78 -9.69
N ILE A 119 -3.55 -0.22 -9.45
CA ILE A 119 -4.20 0.76 -10.33
C ILE A 119 -4.21 2.12 -9.65
N LYS A 120 -3.70 3.14 -10.34
CA LYS A 120 -3.72 4.52 -9.86
C LYS A 120 -4.46 5.41 -10.84
N THR A 121 -5.42 6.16 -10.33
CA THR A 121 -6.16 7.15 -11.11
C THR A 121 -5.48 8.51 -10.96
N LYS A 122 -4.70 8.90 -11.95
CA LYS A 122 -3.92 10.14 -11.92
C LYS A 122 -4.68 11.26 -12.67
N LEU A 123 -4.67 12.48 -12.13
CA LEU A 123 -5.17 13.65 -12.86
C LEU A 123 -4.45 13.81 -14.22
N PRO A 124 -5.09 14.39 -15.26
CA PRO A 124 -4.53 14.43 -16.62
C PRO A 124 -3.08 14.88 -16.71
N LYS A 125 -2.72 15.95 -15.99
CA LYS A 125 -1.34 16.48 -15.99
C LYS A 125 -0.31 15.46 -15.46
N PHE A 126 -0.69 14.65 -14.49
CA PHE A 126 0.18 13.61 -13.93
C PHE A 126 0.20 12.38 -14.83
N GLN A 127 -0.95 12.02 -15.44
CA GLN A 127 -1.04 10.93 -16.41
C GLN A 127 -0.10 11.18 -17.60
N VAL A 128 -0.04 12.41 -18.14
CA VAL A 128 0.94 12.79 -19.17
C VAL A 128 2.37 12.49 -18.70
N GLY A 129 2.72 12.91 -17.48
CA GLY A 129 4.06 12.68 -16.92
C GLY A 129 4.41 11.19 -16.79
N VAL A 130 3.45 10.37 -16.34
CA VAL A 130 3.64 8.91 -16.22
C VAL A 130 3.86 8.26 -17.59
N ILE A 131 3.03 8.63 -18.59
CA ILE A 131 3.15 8.09 -19.96
C ILE A 131 4.49 8.47 -20.59
N LEU A 132 4.89 9.75 -20.50
CA LEU A 132 6.15 10.24 -21.07
C LEU A 132 7.38 9.67 -20.35
N GLY A 133 7.31 9.52 -19.03
CA GLY A 133 8.38 8.96 -18.22
C GLY A 133 8.59 7.46 -18.45
N ASN A 134 7.56 6.75 -18.89
CA ASN A 134 7.57 5.30 -19.13
C ASN A 134 8.14 4.47 -17.96
N GLU A 135 7.93 4.93 -16.74
CA GLU A 135 8.38 4.30 -15.50
C GLU A 135 7.29 4.35 -14.43
N ILE A 136 7.37 3.45 -13.45
CA ILE A 136 6.53 3.55 -12.25
C ILE A 136 6.95 4.79 -11.47
N PRO A 137 6.03 5.70 -11.13
CA PRO A 137 6.37 6.87 -10.33
C PRO A 137 7.00 6.49 -8.99
N LYS A 138 8.01 7.25 -8.57
CA LYS A 138 8.83 6.94 -7.38
C LYS A 138 8.01 6.77 -6.11
N ASP A 139 6.94 7.54 -5.97
CA ASP A 139 5.99 7.51 -4.84
C ASP A 139 5.17 6.21 -4.76
N HIS A 140 5.21 5.35 -5.78
CA HIS A 140 4.52 4.05 -5.79
C HIS A 140 5.46 2.84 -5.77
N ILE A 141 6.78 3.04 -5.91
CA ILE A 141 7.75 1.94 -5.97
C ILE A 141 7.76 1.15 -4.65
N ALA A 142 7.78 1.84 -3.50
CA ALA A 142 7.77 1.19 -2.20
C ALA A 142 6.49 0.37 -1.98
N GLN A 143 5.33 0.88 -2.38
CA GLN A 143 4.07 0.16 -2.31
C GLN A 143 4.10 -1.09 -3.20
N CYS A 144 4.54 -0.99 -4.44
CA CYS A 144 4.64 -2.12 -5.37
C CYS A 144 5.59 -3.21 -4.84
N GLN A 145 6.77 -2.84 -4.39
CA GLN A 145 7.74 -3.80 -3.85
C GLN A 145 7.31 -4.39 -2.51
N GLY A 146 6.64 -3.61 -1.68
CA GLY A 146 5.98 -4.08 -0.46
C GLY A 146 4.88 -5.10 -0.76
N GLY A 147 4.06 -4.84 -1.78
CA GLY A 147 3.04 -5.78 -2.26
C GLY A 147 3.64 -7.11 -2.71
N LEU A 148 4.73 -7.08 -3.48
CA LEU A 148 5.46 -8.27 -3.89
C LEU A 148 6.06 -9.02 -2.70
N TRP A 149 6.60 -8.30 -1.71
CA TRP A 149 7.13 -8.89 -0.49
C TRP A 149 6.05 -9.59 0.34
N VAL A 150 4.93 -8.89 0.62
CA VAL A 150 3.84 -9.40 1.47
C VAL A 150 3.12 -10.57 0.82
N SER A 151 2.90 -10.51 -0.49
CA SER A 151 2.18 -11.54 -1.24
C SER A 151 3.05 -12.70 -1.70
N GLU A 152 4.39 -12.57 -1.58
CA GLU A 152 5.37 -13.54 -2.10
C GLU A 152 5.24 -13.80 -3.61
N ARG A 153 4.65 -12.83 -4.35
CA ARG A 153 4.46 -12.91 -5.80
C ARG A 153 5.66 -12.34 -6.55
N GLU A 154 5.80 -12.72 -7.82
CA GLU A 154 7.00 -12.49 -8.63
C GLU A 154 7.00 -11.13 -9.33
N TRP A 155 5.82 -10.64 -9.75
CA TRP A 155 5.70 -9.43 -10.54
C TRP A 155 4.41 -8.66 -10.26
N ILE A 156 4.42 -7.37 -10.61
CA ILE A 156 3.29 -6.47 -10.47
C ILE A 156 3.15 -5.62 -11.73
N ASP A 157 1.95 -5.51 -12.26
CA ASP A 157 1.58 -4.53 -13.28
C ASP A 157 1.05 -3.28 -12.59
N PHE A 158 1.84 -2.21 -12.65
CA PHE A 158 1.39 -0.88 -12.26
C PHE A 158 0.60 -0.28 -13.43
N VAL A 159 -0.64 0.08 -13.15
CA VAL A 159 -1.57 0.66 -14.12
C VAL A 159 -1.89 2.10 -13.73
N SER A 160 -1.74 3.04 -14.65
CA SER A 160 -2.19 4.41 -14.44
C SER A 160 -3.27 4.75 -15.44
N TYR A 161 -4.39 5.27 -14.93
CA TYR A 161 -5.61 5.51 -15.69
C TYR A 161 -6.19 6.91 -15.45
N TRP A 162 -6.67 7.50 -16.53
CA TRP A 162 -7.56 8.66 -16.53
C TRP A 162 -8.49 8.57 -17.73
N PRO A 163 -9.82 8.86 -17.58
CA PRO A 163 -10.77 8.82 -18.67
C PRO A 163 -10.36 9.66 -19.87
N GLY A 164 -10.44 9.06 -21.06
CA GLY A 164 -10.09 9.72 -22.32
C GLY A 164 -8.59 9.82 -22.60
N MET A 165 -7.73 9.26 -21.76
CA MET A 165 -6.27 9.17 -21.98
C MET A 165 -5.82 7.72 -22.20
N PRO A 166 -4.67 7.51 -22.89
CA PRO A 166 -4.09 6.18 -23.02
C PRO A 166 -3.85 5.54 -21.64
N LEU A 167 -4.20 4.25 -21.54
CA LEU A 167 -3.86 3.46 -20.36
C LEU A 167 -2.33 3.25 -20.33
N PHE A 168 -1.72 3.51 -19.19
CA PHE A 168 -0.31 3.22 -18.97
C PHE A 168 -0.20 1.93 -18.15
N ILE A 169 0.63 1.00 -18.62
CA ILE A 169 0.90 -0.27 -17.93
C ILE A 169 2.41 -0.46 -17.87
N LYS A 170 2.94 -0.72 -16.68
CA LYS A 170 4.36 -1.00 -16.48
C LYS A 170 4.54 -2.16 -15.53
N ARG A 171 5.15 -3.24 -16.02
CA ARG A 171 5.53 -4.38 -15.19
C ARG A 171 6.81 -4.11 -14.43
N ALA A 172 6.78 -4.44 -13.14
CA ALA A 172 7.97 -4.55 -12.30
C ALA A 172 8.07 -5.95 -11.70
N TYR A 173 9.30 -6.37 -11.48
CA TYR A 173 9.63 -7.61 -10.78
C TYR A 173 10.18 -7.29 -9.40
N ARG A 174 10.36 -8.32 -8.58
CA ARG A 174 10.91 -8.19 -7.24
C ARG A 174 12.30 -7.57 -7.27
N ASP A 175 12.49 -6.54 -6.45
CA ASP A 175 13.81 -5.98 -6.12
C ASP A 175 14.18 -6.42 -4.71
N GLU A 176 14.95 -7.50 -4.60
CA GLU A 176 15.30 -8.09 -3.30
C GLU A 176 16.14 -7.15 -2.43
N ALA A 177 16.89 -6.21 -3.03
CA ALA A 177 17.64 -5.22 -2.27
C ALA A 177 16.71 -4.20 -1.61
N LEU A 178 15.72 -3.70 -2.36
CA LEU A 178 14.70 -2.79 -1.82
C LEU A 178 13.78 -3.50 -0.83
N ILE A 179 13.34 -4.73 -1.12
CA ILE A 179 12.50 -5.54 -0.21
C ILE A 179 13.22 -5.76 1.13
N ARG A 180 14.52 -6.09 1.11
CA ARG A 180 15.32 -6.22 2.34
C ARG A 180 15.34 -4.91 3.13
N LYS A 181 15.58 -3.80 2.45
CA LYS A 181 15.56 -2.47 3.08
C LYS A 181 14.19 -2.15 3.70
N LEU A 182 13.08 -2.47 2.99
CA LEU A 182 11.74 -2.29 3.52
C LEU A 182 11.52 -3.13 4.77
N SER A 183 11.91 -4.42 4.75
CA SER A 183 11.74 -5.32 5.89
C SER A 183 12.54 -4.86 7.13
N GLU A 184 13.77 -4.38 6.93
CA GLU A 184 14.59 -3.79 8.01
C GLU A 184 13.95 -2.53 8.58
N ARG A 185 13.41 -1.65 7.73
CA ARG A 185 12.71 -0.43 8.17
C ARG A 185 11.43 -0.74 8.94
N VAL A 186 10.64 -1.70 8.48
CA VAL A 186 9.43 -2.15 9.17
C VAL A 186 9.77 -2.75 10.54
N LYS A 187 10.81 -3.57 10.63
CA LYS A 187 11.28 -4.13 11.89
C LYS A 187 11.65 -3.01 12.88
N THR A 188 12.53 -2.10 12.47
CA THR A 188 12.94 -0.95 13.30
C THR A 188 11.76 -0.07 13.72
N PHE A 189 10.81 0.15 12.80
CA PHE A 189 9.60 0.91 13.07
C PHE A 189 8.77 0.26 14.18
N TYR A 190 8.55 -1.05 14.15
CA TYR A 190 7.80 -1.75 15.18
C TYR A 190 8.51 -1.80 16.52
N GLU A 191 9.84 -1.95 16.55
CA GLU A 191 10.63 -1.89 17.78
C GLU A 191 10.41 -0.55 18.50
N ILE A 192 10.52 0.57 17.79
CA ILE A 192 10.28 1.91 18.35
C ILE A 192 8.80 2.12 18.72
N LEU A 193 7.88 1.62 17.87
CA LEU A 193 6.44 1.70 18.15
C LEU A 193 6.08 1.03 19.48
N ASP A 194 6.59 -0.17 19.72
CA ASP A 194 6.29 -0.93 20.93
C ASP A 194 6.89 -0.23 22.17
N GLU A 195 8.11 0.33 22.08
CA GLU A 195 8.69 1.13 23.15
C GLU A 195 7.87 2.39 23.46
N ARG A 196 7.42 3.11 22.43
CA ARG A 196 6.59 4.31 22.58
C ARG A 196 5.22 3.97 23.17
N MET A 197 4.59 2.90 22.69
CA MET A 197 3.30 2.45 23.20
C MET A 197 3.40 2.08 24.69
N ASN A 198 4.46 1.38 25.12
CA ASN A 198 4.69 1.06 26.53
C ASN A 198 4.84 2.35 27.38
N LYS A 199 5.53 3.38 26.88
CA LYS A 199 5.63 4.68 27.57
C LYS A 199 4.26 5.36 27.72
N VAL A 200 3.43 5.32 26.65
CA VAL A 200 2.07 5.90 26.69
C VAL A 200 1.20 5.17 27.69
N LEU A 201 1.29 3.85 27.78
CA LEU A 201 0.53 3.04 28.74
C LEU A 201 1.08 3.10 30.17
N GLY A 202 2.18 3.82 30.41
CA GLY A 202 2.83 3.90 31.72
C GLY A 202 3.50 2.59 32.15
N ILE A 203 3.77 1.68 31.23
CA ILE A 203 4.47 0.43 31.47
C ILE A 203 5.96 0.77 31.37
N ALA A 204 6.71 0.59 32.48
CA ALA A 204 8.15 0.76 32.48
C ALA A 204 8.80 -0.25 31.53
N ALA A 205 9.71 0.23 30.66
CA ALA A 205 10.51 -0.59 29.78
C ALA A 205 11.52 -1.44 30.55
#